data_aa0802590a4211d0b90f911aecef5c43
#
_entry.id   aa0802590a4211d0b90f911aecef5c43
#
_cell.length_a   1.000
_cell.length_b   1.000
_cell.length_c   1.000
_cell.angle_alpha   90.00
_cell.angle_beta   90.00
_cell.angle_gamma   90.00
#
_symmetry.space_group_name_H-M   'P 1'
#
loop_
_entity.id
_entity.type
_entity.pdbx_description
1 polymer ?
#
loop_
_entity_poly.entity_id
_entity_poly.type
_entity_poly.pdbx_seq_one_letter_code
_entity_poly.pdbx_strand_id
1 'polypeptide(L)'
;MRRVRPRSALSARTLLLLVTAAAAVAFAPKDDYANNYVATAMVRLNDNGAWSWFMDPRVIVNEGKLIAGSVRAVGNNQANTSDPRWGNVEVSVYEIETGKVNTVVLHPHLDQDDHAAPAFLVRKDGRYLAAYSMHAKERRMYYRLSEPHNPLAWGPAAAVETPGENAQFAGNNATYANLFRMPNGRIYNFIRAFHHDPNYLFSDDDGSTWTYGGRWLYGKGGYSPYLKFAYDGKGAVHFVATEDHPRNFDTSIYHGYLKDGVLYHSDGKVVGKLNTGTEATIATWDFTKVFAADPDHVAWMVDINLDRDDRPYVLFSTQNDGRGLPPGKGGMDLRYHYARWNGTAWHTEEIAYAGTRLYPTEDDYSGLGALDPNNPEVAYISTDADPVTGAPLVSRADGKRHRELFRGERSTAGKWTWTPFTRNSTEDNLRPVIPKWDDRRTAIVWMRGAYIHNQGEWYSSMVAAIAH
;
A
#
# COMPACT_ATOMS: atom_id res chain seq x y z
N MET A 1 73.09 52.66 -47.31
CA MET A 1 73.83 52.03 -46.18
C MET A 1 72.80 51.47 -45.20
N ARG A 2 72.91 50.27 -44.77
CA ARG A 2 72.29 49.34 -43.80
C ARG A 2 71.57 48.23 -44.43
N ARG A 3 72.15 47.08 -44.24
CA ARG A 3 71.69 45.73 -44.64
C ARG A 3 70.54 45.29 -43.75
N VAL A 4 69.48 44.75 -44.40
CA VAL A 4 68.39 44.01 -43.71
C VAL A 4 68.64 42.55 -43.91
N ARG A 5 68.72 41.77 -42.82
CA ARG A 5 68.84 40.30 -42.84
C ARG A 5 67.43 39.68 -42.90
N PRO A 6 67.22 38.53 -43.57
CA PRO A 6 65.93 37.85 -43.61
C PRO A 6 65.71 37.04 -42.33
N ARG A 7 64.44 37.05 -41.86
CA ARG A 7 63.97 36.25 -40.75
C ARG A 7 63.57 34.85 -41.28
N SER A 8 64.08 33.82 -40.65
CA SER A 8 63.76 32.43 -40.87
C SER A 8 62.33 32.12 -40.42
N ALA A 9 61.53 31.45 -41.25
CA ALA A 9 60.23 30.89 -40.97
C ALA A 9 60.36 29.62 -40.13
N LEU A 10 59.75 29.62 -38.93
CA LEU A 10 59.51 28.39 -38.17
C LEU A 10 58.22 27.73 -38.70
N SER A 11 58.35 26.51 -39.16
CA SER A 11 57.21 25.67 -39.53
C SER A 11 56.59 25.09 -38.26
N ALA A 12 55.33 25.48 -37.93
CA ALA A 12 54.54 24.83 -36.91
C ALA A 12 54.03 23.49 -37.42
N ARG A 13 54.51 22.38 -36.89
CA ARG A 13 53.93 21.06 -37.05
C ARG A 13 52.76 20.94 -36.11
N THR A 14 51.53 20.98 -36.67
CA THR A 14 50.30 20.67 -35.94
C THR A 14 50.22 19.17 -35.72
N LEU A 15 50.37 18.78 -34.42
CA LEU A 15 50.17 17.39 -33.98
C LEU A 15 48.69 17.14 -33.81
N LEU A 16 48.08 16.41 -34.72
CA LEU A 16 46.69 16.00 -34.69
C LEU A 16 46.57 14.80 -33.71
N LEU A 17 46.15 15.03 -32.46
CA LEU A 17 45.81 13.97 -31.51
C LEU A 17 44.42 13.40 -31.94
N LEU A 18 44.40 12.23 -32.55
CA LEU A 18 43.20 11.42 -32.68
C LEU A 18 42.83 10.83 -31.30
N VAL A 19 41.88 11.42 -30.61
CA VAL A 19 41.22 10.81 -29.47
C VAL A 19 40.21 9.80 -30.01
N THR A 20 40.58 8.53 -30.05
CA THR A 20 39.63 7.44 -30.27
C THR A 20 38.76 7.28 -28.96
N ALA A 21 37.58 7.82 -28.96
CA ALA A 21 36.58 7.51 -27.95
C ALA A 21 36.18 6.02 -28.13
N ALA A 22 36.76 5.14 -27.34
CA ALA A 22 36.23 3.79 -27.17
C ALA A 22 34.86 3.92 -26.49
N ALA A 23 33.78 3.78 -27.23
CA ALA A 23 32.46 3.57 -26.67
C ALA A 23 32.49 2.24 -25.93
N ALA A 24 32.54 2.30 -24.59
CA ALA A 24 32.30 1.16 -23.75
C ALA A 24 30.83 0.76 -23.98
N VAL A 25 30.59 -0.27 -24.76
CA VAL A 25 29.30 -0.95 -24.82
C VAL A 25 29.15 -1.60 -23.44
N ALA A 26 28.43 -0.94 -22.55
CA ALA A 26 27.98 -1.56 -21.31
C ALA A 26 27.00 -2.67 -21.71
N PHE A 27 27.47 -3.91 -21.69
CA PHE A 27 26.57 -5.06 -21.74
C PHE A 27 25.67 -4.95 -20.50
N ALA A 28 24.35 -4.81 -20.74
CA ALA A 28 23.38 -4.98 -19.68
C ALA A 28 23.64 -6.35 -19.00
N PRO A 29 23.63 -6.46 -17.68
CA PRO A 29 23.83 -7.74 -17.04
C PRO A 29 22.81 -8.72 -17.58
N LYS A 30 23.28 -9.90 -18.00
CA LYS A 30 22.43 -10.95 -18.54
C LYS A 30 21.43 -11.35 -17.46
N ASP A 31 20.14 -11.26 -17.78
CA ASP A 31 19.08 -11.71 -16.88
C ASP A 31 19.05 -13.25 -16.86
N ASP A 32 19.67 -13.85 -15.87
CA ASP A 32 19.82 -15.31 -15.73
C ASP A 32 18.69 -15.95 -14.93
N TYR A 33 17.68 -15.17 -14.47
CA TYR A 33 16.56 -15.72 -13.73
C TYR A 33 15.69 -16.64 -14.60
N ALA A 34 15.21 -17.73 -13.99
CA ALA A 34 14.30 -18.65 -14.65
C ALA A 34 12.96 -17.98 -15.02
N ASN A 35 12.23 -18.58 -15.94
CA ASN A 35 10.86 -18.15 -16.21
C ASN A 35 9.97 -18.35 -14.98
N ASN A 36 9.11 -17.38 -14.69
CA ASN A 36 8.26 -17.36 -13.50
C ASN A 36 9.05 -17.54 -12.18
N TYR A 37 10.26 -16.97 -12.12
CA TYR A 37 11.10 -17.02 -10.93
C TYR A 37 10.39 -16.37 -9.74
N VAL A 38 10.49 -17.02 -8.58
CA VAL A 38 10.16 -16.48 -7.26
C VAL A 38 11.30 -16.83 -6.32
N ALA A 39 11.75 -15.89 -5.50
CA ALA A 39 12.94 -16.05 -4.64
C ALA A 39 12.80 -17.13 -3.56
N THR A 40 11.58 -17.55 -3.23
CA THR A 40 11.28 -18.66 -2.32
C THR A 40 10.01 -19.39 -2.76
N ALA A 41 9.68 -20.49 -2.10
CA ALA A 41 8.49 -21.28 -2.43
C ALA A 41 7.21 -20.45 -2.31
N MET A 42 6.46 -20.38 -3.39
CA MET A 42 5.18 -19.68 -3.48
C MET A 42 4.02 -20.62 -3.25
N VAL A 43 3.07 -20.20 -2.42
CA VAL A 43 1.83 -20.93 -2.12
C VAL A 43 0.65 -20.11 -2.64
N ARG A 44 -0.26 -20.77 -3.38
CA ARG A 44 -1.51 -20.15 -3.81
C ARG A 44 -2.54 -20.26 -2.68
N LEU A 45 -3.06 -19.14 -2.21
CA LEU A 45 -4.04 -19.07 -1.13
C LEU A 45 -5.48 -19.23 -1.64
N ASN A 46 -5.78 -18.71 -2.84
CA ASN A 46 -7.06 -18.90 -3.53
C ASN A 46 -6.89 -18.81 -5.05
N ASP A 47 -7.94 -19.06 -5.79
CA ASP A 47 -7.96 -19.02 -7.27
C ASP A 47 -8.39 -17.66 -7.85
N ASN A 48 -9.04 -16.81 -7.04
CA ASN A 48 -9.38 -15.43 -7.38
C ASN A 48 -9.54 -14.61 -6.10
N GLY A 49 -8.89 -13.45 -6.03
CA GLY A 49 -8.99 -12.55 -4.88
C GLY A 49 -8.22 -11.26 -5.10
N ALA A 50 -8.79 -10.18 -4.56
CA ALA A 50 -8.14 -8.87 -4.52
C ALA A 50 -8.47 -8.14 -3.22
N TRP A 51 -7.70 -7.08 -2.95
CA TRP A 51 -7.90 -6.12 -1.87
C TRP A 51 -7.44 -4.73 -2.27
N SER A 52 -8.08 -3.69 -1.74
CA SER A 52 -7.52 -2.35 -1.68
C SER A 52 -6.46 -2.27 -0.57
N TRP A 53 -5.56 -1.29 -0.60
CA TRP A 53 -4.47 -1.18 0.38
C TRP A 53 -4.81 -0.34 1.62
N PHE A 54 -6.07 0.08 1.77
CA PHE A 54 -6.53 0.94 2.88
C PHE A 54 -7.24 0.19 4.02
N MET A 55 -7.12 -1.13 4.12
CA MET A 55 -7.62 -1.94 5.22
C MET A 55 -6.44 -2.55 5.99
N ASP A 56 -6.37 -2.29 7.30
CA ASP A 56 -5.29 -2.76 8.14
C ASP A 56 -5.79 -3.38 9.46
N PRO A 57 -5.20 -4.51 9.90
CA PRO A 57 -4.42 -5.44 9.11
C PRO A 57 -5.33 -6.37 8.25
N ARG A 58 -5.08 -6.46 6.96
CA ARG A 58 -5.79 -7.39 6.05
C ARG A 58 -5.16 -8.77 5.98
N VAL A 59 -3.93 -8.90 6.46
CA VAL A 59 -3.20 -10.14 6.64
C VAL A 59 -2.62 -10.16 8.04
N ILE A 60 -2.80 -11.27 8.74
CA ILE A 60 -2.20 -11.50 10.07
C ILE A 60 -1.54 -12.87 10.11
N VAL A 61 -0.54 -13.03 10.98
CA VAL A 61 0.01 -14.34 11.36
C VAL A 61 -0.26 -14.57 12.83
N ASN A 62 -0.94 -15.65 13.14
CA ASN A 62 -1.23 -16.05 14.51
C ASN A 62 -1.28 -17.58 14.64
N GLU A 63 -0.70 -18.14 15.70
CA GLU A 63 -0.69 -19.59 15.99
C GLU A 63 -0.27 -20.46 14.80
N GLY A 64 0.80 -20.05 14.09
CA GLY A 64 1.31 -20.78 12.93
C GLY A 64 0.41 -20.72 11.68
N LYS A 65 -0.61 -19.88 11.67
CA LYS A 65 -1.52 -19.66 10.57
C LYS A 65 -1.33 -18.27 9.99
N LEU A 66 -1.15 -18.17 8.67
CA LEU A 66 -1.29 -16.93 7.92
C LEU A 66 -2.75 -16.82 7.47
N ILE A 67 -3.40 -15.72 7.83
CA ILE A 67 -4.82 -15.45 7.60
C ILE A 67 -4.93 -14.20 6.75
N ALA A 68 -5.52 -14.33 5.57
CA ALA A 68 -5.64 -13.26 4.60
C ALA A 68 -7.08 -13.10 4.12
N GLY A 69 -7.54 -11.85 4.01
CA GLY A 69 -8.86 -11.52 3.50
C GLY A 69 -8.82 -11.06 2.05
N SER A 70 -9.86 -11.36 1.30
CA SER A 70 -10.00 -10.89 -0.08
C SER A 70 -11.44 -10.83 -0.52
N VAL A 71 -11.64 -10.21 -1.68
CA VAL A 71 -12.92 -10.22 -2.40
C VAL A 71 -12.75 -10.97 -3.71
N ARG A 72 -13.75 -11.76 -4.08
CA ARG A 72 -13.80 -12.49 -5.34
C ARG A 72 -14.51 -11.67 -6.41
N ALA A 73 -13.84 -11.45 -7.53
CA ALA A 73 -14.45 -10.99 -8.76
C ALA A 73 -14.54 -12.16 -9.74
N VAL A 74 -15.71 -12.44 -10.23
CA VAL A 74 -15.93 -13.49 -11.22
C VAL A 74 -16.54 -12.90 -12.47
N GLY A 75 -15.80 -12.97 -13.57
CA GLY A 75 -16.16 -12.37 -14.85
C GLY A 75 -15.71 -10.91 -15.00
N ASN A 76 -16.18 -10.29 -16.04
CA ASN A 76 -15.72 -8.99 -16.51
C ASN A 76 -16.62 -7.86 -15.99
N ASN A 77 -16.49 -7.47 -14.79
CA ASN A 77 -17.14 -6.36 -14.11
C ASN A 77 -18.23 -6.75 -13.09
N GLN A 78 -18.71 -5.76 -12.38
CA GLN A 78 -19.74 -5.87 -11.34
C GLN A 78 -21.09 -6.44 -11.83
N ALA A 79 -21.28 -6.58 -13.14
CA ALA A 79 -22.52 -7.08 -13.72
C ALA A 79 -22.60 -8.61 -13.82
N ASN A 80 -21.47 -9.33 -13.68
CA ASN A 80 -21.48 -10.79 -13.77
C ASN A 80 -21.90 -11.45 -12.45
N THR A 81 -23.20 -11.47 -12.21
CA THR A 81 -23.81 -12.13 -11.06
C THR A 81 -24.24 -13.57 -11.34
N SER A 82 -23.90 -14.13 -12.51
CA SER A 82 -24.24 -15.52 -12.87
C SER A 82 -23.33 -16.56 -12.20
N ASP A 83 -22.11 -16.21 -11.84
CA ASP A 83 -21.24 -17.09 -11.05
C ASP A 83 -21.72 -17.10 -9.58
N PRO A 84 -21.98 -18.27 -8.98
CA PRO A 84 -22.43 -18.36 -7.59
C PRO A 84 -21.42 -17.88 -6.54
N ARG A 85 -20.22 -17.45 -6.96
CA ARG A 85 -19.17 -16.95 -6.07
C ARG A 85 -18.94 -15.44 -6.20
N TRP A 86 -19.64 -14.75 -7.10
CA TRP A 86 -19.44 -13.33 -7.33
C TRP A 86 -19.59 -12.53 -6.03
N GLY A 87 -18.71 -11.56 -5.82
CA GLY A 87 -18.78 -10.65 -4.67
C GLY A 87 -18.62 -11.30 -3.30
N ASN A 88 -18.16 -12.56 -3.22
CA ASN A 88 -17.83 -13.19 -1.96
C ASN A 88 -16.66 -12.48 -1.30
N VAL A 89 -16.83 -12.11 -0.04
CA VAL A 89 -15.72 -11.80 0.87
C VAL A 89 -15.21 -13.11 1.44
N GLU A 90 -13.92 -13.38 1.26
CA GLU A 90 -13.31 -14.67 1.61
C GLU A 90 -12.18 -14.51 2.62
N VAL A 91 -11.97 -15.55 3.42
CA VAL A 91 -10.82 -15.70 4.32
C VAL A 91 -10.04 -16.93 3.90
N SER A 92 -8.79 -16.73 3.51
CA SER A 92 -7.84 -17.81 3.22
C SER A 92 -6.91 -18.01 4.41
N VAL A 93 -6.72 -19.26 4.81
CA VAL A 93 -5.88 -19.66 5.94
C VAL A 93 -4.82 -20.63 5.42
N TYR A 94 -3.57 -20.26 5.59
CA TYR A 94 -2.40 -21.09 5.28
C TYR A 94 -1.73 -21.53 6.57
N GLU A 95 -1.75 -22.83 6.83
CA GLU A 95 -1.03 -23.46 7.95
C GLU A 95 0.46 -23.56 7.55
N ILE A 96 1.30 -22.75 8.15
CA ILE A 96 2.70 -22.54 7.71
C ILE A 96 3.52 -23.83 7.82
N GLU A 97 3.31 -24.63 8.86
CA GLU A 97 4.10 -25.84 9.06
C GLU A 97 3.66 -27.02 8.20
N THR A 98 2.35 -27.16 7.94
CA THR A 98 1.80 -28.27 7.17
C THR A 98 1.70 -27.99 5.69
N GLY A 99 1.77 -26.71 5.29
CA GLY A 99 1.56 -26.27 3.92
C GLY A 99 0.09 -26.29 3.47
N LYS A 100 -0.85 -26.60 4.38
CA LYS A 100 -2.27 -26.72 4.04
C LYS A 100 -2.91 -25.36 3.87
N VAL A 101 -3.69 -25.20 2.80
CA VAL A 101 -4.49 -24.01 2.53
C VAL A 101 -5.98 -24.35 2.56
N ASN A 102 -6.76 -23.52 3.24
CA ASN A 102 -8.22 -23.57 3.22
C ASN A 102 -8.76 -22.17 3.01
N THR A 103 -9.85 -22.05 2.24
CA THR A 103 -10.56 -20.78 2.04
C THR A 103 -12.03 -20.97 2.40
N VAL A 104 -12.58 -20.02 3.14
CA VAL A 104 -14.00 -19.98 3.53
C VAL A 104 -14.64 -18.66 3.14
N VAL A 105 -15.94 -18.72 2.87
CA VAL A 105 -16.73 -17.51 2.59
C VAL A 105 -17.09 -16.84 3.90
N LEU A 106 -16.60 -15.61 4.10
CA LEU A 106 -16.95 -14.78 5.23
C LEU A 106 -18.30 -14.08 5.01
N HIS A 107 -18.56 -13.57 3.80
CA HIS A 107 -19.85 -12.97 3.43
C HIS A 107 -20.16 -13.31 1.97
N PRO A 108 -21.24 -14.04 1.68
CA PRO A 108 -21.61 -14.34 0.31
C PRO A 108 -22.20 -13.11 -0.38
N HIS A 109 -21.80 -12.85 -1.61
CA HIS A 109 -22.42 -11.85 -2.50
C HIS A 109 -22.52 -10.44 -1.92
N LEU A 110 -21.56 -10.01 -1.09
CA LEU A 110 -21.60 -8.69 -0.48
C LEU A 110 -21.38 -7.58 -1.53
N ASP A 111 -20.21 -7.62 -2.17
CA ASP A 111 -19.80 -6.62 -3.15
C ASP A 111 -18.65 -7.14 -4.01
N GLN A 112 -18.73 -7.05 -5.32
CA GLN A 112 -17.63 -7.36 -6.22
C GLN A 112 -16.70 -6.14 -6.34
N ASP A 113 -16.15 -5.72 -5.20
CA ASP A 113 -15.29 -4.55 -5.09
C ASP A 113 -14.15 -4.85 -4.11
N ASP A 114 -12.91 -4.57 -4.50
CA ASP A 114 -11.72 -4.89 -3.69
C ASP A 114 -11.67 -4.13 -2.36
N HIS A 115 -12.44 -3.05 -2.22
CA HIS A 115 -12.58 -2.30 -0.97
C HIS A 115 -13.40 -3.03 0.10
N ALA A 116 -14.12 -4.10 -0.26
CA ALA A 116 -14.86 -4.91 0.71
C ALA A 116 -14.02 -5.99 1.40
N ALA A 117 -12.71 -6.07 1.12
CA ALA A 117 -11.82 -7.00 1.80
C ALA A 117 -11.74 -6.68 3.31
N PRO A 118 -11.71 -7.73 4.19
CA PRO A 118 -11.77 -7.54 5.63
C PRO A 118 -10.44 -7.13 6.25
N ALA A 119 -10.52 -6.38 7.35
CA ALA A 119 -9.44 -6.26 8.33
C ALA A 119 -9.65 -7.24 9.49
N PHE A 120 -8.56 -7.69 10.11
CA PHE A 120 -8.58 -8.70 11.18
C PHE A 120 -7.98 -8.20 12.48
N LEU A 121 -8.48 -8.76 13.58
CA LEU A 121 -7.89 -8.60 14.90
C LEU A 121 -8.08 -9.89 15.71
N VAL A 122 -7.04 -10.32 16.43
CA VAL A 122 -7.12 -11.47 17.34
C VAL A 122 -7.65 -10.97 18.69
N ARG A 123 -8.73 -11.58 19.19
CA ARG A 123 -9.35 -11.28 20.48
C ARG A 123 -8.63 -11.97 21.63
N LYS A 124 -8.89 -11.50 22.86
CA LYS A 124 -8.32 -12.09 24.08
C LYS A 124 -8.80 -13.52 24.35
N ASP A 125 -9.98 -13.87 23.85
CA ASP A 125 -10.57 -15.21 23.97
C ASP A 125 -10.13 -16.18 22.85
N GLY A 126 -9.15 -15.79 22.03
CA GLY A 126 -8.64 -16.57 20.90
C GLY A 126 -9.52 -16.53 19.65
N ARG A 127 -10.63 -15.81 19.65
CA ARG A 127 -11.44 -15.60 18.44
C ARG A 127 -10.78 -14.58 17.53
N TYR A 128 -11.07 -14.71 16.24
CA TYR A 128 -10.72 -13.69 15.26
C TYR A 128 -11.93 -12.78 15.03
N LEU A 129 -11.69 -11.48 15.04
CA LEU A 129 -12.64 -10.46 14.61
C LEU A 129 -12.31 -10.09 13.17
N ALA A 130 -13.29 -10.10 12.28
CA ALA A 130 -13.20 -9.55 10.93
C ALA A 130 -14.17 -8.38 10.80
N ALA A 131 -13.70 -7.23 10.29
CA ALA A 131 -14.53 -6.07 9.97
C ALA A 131 -14.40 -5.71 8.50
N TYR A 132 -15.50 -5.39 7.84
CA TYR A 132 -15.57 -5.11 6.41
C TYR A 132 -16.85 -4.34 6.04
N SER A 133 -16.90 -3.74 4.85
CA SER A 133 -18.07 -3.01 4.35
C SER A 133 -18.16 -3.13 2.83
N MET A 134 -19.27 -2.74 2.25
CA MET A 134 -19.33 -2.44 0.82
C MET A 134 -18.52 -1.17 0.51
N HIS A 135 -18.18 -0.95 -0.76
CA HIS A 135 -17.50 0.27 -1.16
C HIS A 135 -18.48 1.42 -1.34
N ALA A 136 -18.64 2.25 -0.31
CA ALA A 136 -19.45 3.47 -0.34
C ALA A 136 -20.88 3.29 -0.89
N LYS A 137 -21.49 2.12 -0.67
CA LYS A 137 -22.85 1.80 -1.16
C LYS A 137 -23.89 1.84 -0.07
N GLU A 138 -23.49 1.67 1.19
CA GLU A 138 -24.38 1.73 2.35
C GLU A 138 -23.62 2.21 3.59
N ARG A 139 -24.38 2.60 4.62
CA ARG A 139 -23.83 3.10 5.90
C ARG A 139 -23.42 1.99 6.87
N ARG A 140 -23.42 0.72 6.46
CA ARG A 140 -23.15 -0.43 7.33
C ARG A 140 -21.68 -0.80 7.30
N MET A 141 -21.15 -0.98 8.51
CA MET A 141 -19.91 -1.69 8.77
C MET A 141 -20.24 -3.05 9.35
N TYR A 142 -19.93 -4.11 8.62
CA TYR A 142 -20.13 -5.49 9.05
C TYR A 142 -18.98 -5.96 9.92
N TYR A 143 -19.28 -6.87 10.84
CA TYR A 143 -18.28 -7.58 11.61
C TYR A 143 -18.74 -9.01 11.92
N ARG A 144 -17.76 -9.91 12.08
CA ARG A 144 -17.98 -11.31 12.45
C ARG A 144 -16.92 -11.76 13.42
N LEU A 145 -17.29 -12.68 14.29
CA LEU A 145 -16.39 -13.36 15.21
C LEU A 145 -16.25 -14.83 14.80
N SER A 146 -15.03 -15.34 14.79
CA SER A 146 -14.79 -16.76 14.54
C SER A 146 -15.08 -17.59 15.79
N GLU A 147 -15.06 -18.93 15.66
CA GLU A 147 -14.84 -19.80 16.80
C GLU A 147 -13.43 -19.58 17.39
N PRO A 148 -13.22 -19.84 18.70
CA PRO A 148 -11.90 -19.68 19.30
C PRO A 148 -10.82 -20.50 18.57
N HIS A 149 -9.68 -19.86 18.24
CA HIS A 149 -8.52 -20.45 17.56
C HIS A 149 -8.81 -21.03 16.16
N ASN A 150 -10.03 -20.79 15.63
CA ASN A 150 -10.45 -21.35 14.34
C ASN A 150 -10.91 -20.27 13.35
N PRO A 151 -10.01 -19.76 12.49
CA PRO A 151 -10.33 -18.75 11.48
C PRO A 151 -11.12 -19.30 10.27
N LEU A 152 -11.49 -20.58 10.28
CA LEU A 152 -12.31 -21.22 9.24
C LEU A 152 -13.80 -21.31 9.62
N ALA A 153 -14.14 -21.09 10.89
CA ALA A 153 -15.53 -21.16 11.38
C ALA A 153 -15.98 -19.81 11.95
N TRP A 154 -16.94 -19.18 11.31
CA TRP A 154 -17.40 -17.82 11.63
C TRP A 154 -18.87 -17.82 12.06
N GLY A 155 -19.15 -17.14 13.16
CA GLY A 155 -20.50 -16.86 13.62
C GLY A 155 -21.30 -15.96 12.66
N PRO A 156 -22.53 -15.59 12.97
CA PRO A 156 -23.36 -14.74 12.10
C PRO A 156 -22.72 -13.35 11.90
N ALA A 157 -23.00 -12.73 10.75
CA ALA A 157 -22.64 -11.35 10.50
C ALA A 157 -23.51 -10.42 11.35
N ALA A 158 -22.89 -9.47 12.02
CA ALA A 158 -23.53 -8.33 12.65
C ALA A 158 -23.11 -7.04 11.94
N ALA A 159 -23.82 -5.94 12.14
CA ALA A 159 -23.49 -4.67 11.54
C ALA A 159 -23.76 -3.51 12.50
N VAL A 160 -23.01 -2.42 12.31
CA VAL A 160 -23.26 -1.12 12.94
C VAL A 160 -23.48 -0.10 11.83
N GLU A 161 -24.44 0.80 12.01
CA GLU A 161 -24.70 1.88 11.06
C GLU A 161 -23.98 3.17 11.47
N THR A 162 -23.43 3.86 10.48
CA THR A 162 -22.86 5.21 10.64
C THR A 162 -23.96 6.28 10.51
N PRO A 163 -23.76 7.51 11.03
CA PRO A 163 -24.75 8.60 10.94
C PRO A 163 -25.03 9.02 9.50
N GLY A 164 -26.11 9.80 9.35
CA GLY A 164 -26.55 10.41 8.11
C GLY A 164 -27.55 9.57 7.33
N GLU A 165 -27.78 9.88 6.08
CA GLU A 165 -28.64 9.14 5.17
C GLU A 165 -27.81 8.39 4.14
N ASN A 166 -28.35 7.30 3.60
CA ASN A 166 -27.73 6.60 2.49
C ASN A 166 -27.63 7.52 1.27
N ALA A 167 -26.50 7.49 0.60
CA ALA A 167 -26.29 8.15 -0.68
C ALA A 167 -26.13 7.10 -1.77
N GLN A 168 -26.33 7.47 -3.03
CA GLN A 168 -26.17 6.56 -4.16
C GLN A 168 -24.70 6.10 -4.29
N PHE A 169 -23.75 7.02 -4.04
CA PHE A 169 -22.32 6.75 -3.98
C PHE A 169 -21.65 7.78 -3.08
N ALA A 170 -20.64 7.36 -2.31
CA ALA A 170 -19.91 8.22 -1.37
C ALA A 170 -20.84 8.84 -0.27
N GLY A 171 -20.67 10.10 0.04
CA GLY A 171 -21.46 10.80 1.06
C GLY A 171 -21.25 10.22 2.45
N ASN A 172 -22.30 9.60 3.01
CA ASN A 172 -22.27 9.05 4.37
C ASN A 172 -22.01 7.53 4.43
N ASN A 173 -21.78 6.90 3.29
CA ASN A 173 -21.65 5.45 3.20
C ASN A 173 -20.29 4.96 3.69
N ALA A 174 -20.27 3.82 4.37
CA ALA A 174 -19.07 3.26 4.98
C ALA A 174 -18.14 2.60 3.95
N THR A 175 -16.84 2.72 4.19
CA THR A 175 -15.79 2.03 3.44
C THR A 175 -14.58 1.86 4.33
N TYR A 176 -13.77 0.82 4.04
CA TYR A 176 -12.55 0.44 4.73
C TYR A 176 -12.82 -0.07 6.16
N ALA A 177 -11.83 -0.72 6.71
CA ALA A 177 -11.77 -1.10 8.12
C ALA A 177 -10.30 -1.11 8.57
N ASN A 178 -10.02 -0.51 9.73
CA ASN A 178 -8.67 -0.48 10.29
C ASN A 178 -8.78 -0.70 11.80
N LEU A 179 -8.33 -1.88 12.26
CA LEU A 179 -8.61 -2.39 13.60
C LEU A 179 -7.38 -2.30 14.51
N PHE A 180 -7.52 -1.57 15.61
CA PHE A 180 -6.44 -1.42 16.61
C PHE A 180 -6.98 -1.55 18.02
N ARG A 181 -6.37 -2.46 18.82
CA ARG A 181 -6.71 -2.62 20.25
C ARG A 181 -5.78 -1.78 21.11
N MET A 182 -6.37 -0.93 21.96
CA MET A 182 -5.66 -0.12 22.91
C MET A 182 -5.34 -0.91 24.21
N PRO A 183 -4.37 -0.47 25.03
CA PRO A 183 -4.01 -1.14 26.28
C PRO A 183 -5.17 -1.25 27.27
N ASN A 184 -6.09 -0.29 27.28
CA ASN A 184 -7.31 -0.32 28.11
C ASN A 184 -8.37 -1.31 27.62
N GLY A 185 -8.13 -2.00 26.49
CA GLY A 185 -9.03 -2.98 25.90
C GLY A 185 -9.98 -2.43 24.83
N ARG A 186 -10.11 -1.11 24.71
CA ARG A 186 -10.89 -0.49 23.63
C ARG A 186 -10.32 -0.87 22.27
N ILE A 187 -11.19 -1.25 21.34
CA ILE A 187 -10.84 -1.44 19.92
C ILE A 187 -11.35 -0.24 19.16
N TYR A 188 -10.48 0.40 18.37
CA TYR A 188 -10.88 1.35 17.35
C TYR A 188 -10.97 0.65 16.00
N ASN A 189 -11.96 1.06 15.20
CA ASN A 189 -12.05 0.77 13.77
C ASN A 189 -12.11 2.11 13.02
N PHE A 190 -11.01 2.50 12.37
CA PHE A 190 -10.97 3.70 11.55
C PHE A 190 -11.50 3.39 10.16
N ILE A 191 -12.48 4.17 9.74
CA ILE A 191 -13.26 3.97 8.52
C ILE A 191 -13.41 5.29 7.77
N ARG A 192 -13.80 5.23 6.52
CA ARG A 192 -14.37 6.35 5.78
C ARG A 192 -15.89 6.23 5.82
N ALA A 193 -16.60 7.30 6.23
CA ALA A 193 -18.05 7.26 6.33
C ALA A 193 -18.67 8.66 6.18
N PHE A 194 -19.28 9.18 7.24
CA PHE A 194 -20.02 10.46 7.24
C PHE A 194 -19.21 11.59 6.58
N HIS A 195 -19.83 12.30 5.63
CA HIS A 195 -19.21 13.29 4.72
C HIS A 195 -18.09 12.73 3.82
N HIS A 196 -18.03 11.42 3.65
CA HIS A 196 -16.96 10.75 2.91
C HIS A 196 -15.56 10.99 3.51
N ASP A 197 -15.50 11.33 4.77
CA ASP A 197 -14.28 11.67 5.52
C ASP A 197 -13.83 10.53 6.46
N PRO A 198 -12.64 10.64 7.04
CA PRO A 198 -12.19 9.73 8.10
C PRO A 198 -13.07 9.82 9.35
N ASN A 199 -13.67 8.70 9.68
CA ASN A 199 -14.51 8.48 10.85
C ASN A 199 -13.95 7.31 11.67
N TYR A 200 -14.51 7.07 12.86
CA TYR A 200 -14.17 5.87 13.61
C TYR A 200 -15.36 5.29 14.35
N LEU A 201 -15.28 4.00 14.53
CA LEU A 201 -16.10 3.24 15.46
C LEU A 201 -15.22 2.77 16.62
N PHE A 202 -15.82 2.48 17.76
CA PHE A 202 -15.10 1.84 18.86
C PHE A 202 -15.93 0.75 19.52
N SER A 203 -15.24 -0.18 20.15
CA SER A 203 -15.81 -1.24 20.95
C SER A 203 -15.11 -1.29 22.32
N ASP A 204 -15.86 -1.36 23.41
CA ASP A 204 -15.35 -1.52 24.77
C ASP A 204 -15.56 -2.95 25.31
N ASP A 205 -16.11 -3.86 24.50
CA ASP A 205 -16.43 -5.25 24.83
C ASP A 205 -15.71 -6.25 23.90
N ASP A 206 -14.47 -5.91 23.55
CA ASP A 206 -13.58 -6.72 22.72
C ASP A 206 -14.14 -7.03 21.32
N GLY A 207 -14.91 -6.11 20.72
CA GLY A 207 -15.45 -6.24 19.36
C GLY A 207 -16.80 -6.95 19.28
N SER A 208 -17.49 -7.19 20.41
CA SER A 208 -18.82 -7.80 20.41
C SER A 208 -19.91 -6.83 20.03
N THR A 209 -19.80 -5.56 20.44
CA THR A 209 -20.67 -4.45 20.00
C THR A 209 -19.85 -3.23 19.62
N TRP A 210 -20.43 -2.35 18.81
CA TRP A 210 -19.76 -1.18 18.26
C TRP A 210 -20.58 0.07 18.42
N THR A 211 -19.89 1.17 18.68
CA THR A 211 -20.46 2.51 18.78
C THR A 211 -19.78 3.43 17.77
N TYR A 212 -20.55 4.29 17.14
CA TYR A 212 -20.00 5.38 16.33
C TYR A 212 -19.31 6.39 17.23
N GLY A 213 -18.02 6.62 17.00
CA GLY A 213 -17.23 7.52 17.80
C GLY A 213 -17.23 8.96 17.30
N GLY A 214 -17.00 9.16 16.00
CA GLY A 214 -17.00 10.49 15.43
C GLY A 214 -16.32 10.59 14.04
N ARG A 215 -16.52 11.74 13.41
CA ARG A 215 -15.75 12.21 12.26
C ARG A 215 -14.57 13.02 12.81
N TRP A 216 -13.35 12.57 12.61
CA TRP A 216 -12.19 13.07 13.34
C TRP A 216 -11.20 13.88 12.50
N LEU A 217 -11.31 13.79 11.18
CA LEU A 217 -10.43 14.46 10.23
C LEU A 217 -11.23 14.91 9.01
N TYR A 218 -10.84 16.01 8.37
CA TYR A 218 -11.36 16.42 7.09
C TYR A 218 -10.24 16.84 6.12
N GLY A 219 -10.53 16.78 4.82
CA GLY A 219 -9.66 17.19 3.74
C GLY A 219 -10.16 18.40 2.98
N LYS A 220 -9.67 18.59 1.76
CA LYS A 220 -10.02 19.74 0.91
C LYS A 220 -11.43 19.67 0.30
N GLY A 221 -12.10 18.54 0.46
CA GLY A 221 -13.47 18.34 -0.04
C GLY A 221 -13.51 17.76 -1.46
N GLY A 222 -14.56 16.97 -1.72
CA GLY A 222 -14.73 16.22 -2.96
C GLY A 222 -14.56 14.72 -2.75
N TYR A 223 -13.38 14.28 -2.42
CA TYR A 223 -13.05 12.95 -1.90
C TYR A 223 -12.24 13.10 -0.62
N SER A 224 -12.36 12.19 0.31
CA SER A 224 -11.80 12.32 1.64
C SER A 224 -10.28 12.22 1.67
N PRO A 225 -9.65 12.65 2.76
CA PRO A 225 -8.31 12.22 3.09
C PRO A 225 -8.20 10.70 3.06
N TYR A 226 -7.15 10.19 2.46
CA TYR A 226 -6.81 8.78 2.52
C TYR A 226 -5.77 8.54 3.60
N LEU A 227 -5.85 7.42 4.31
CA LEU A 227 -4.99 7.13 5.43
C LEU A 227 -4.42 5.72 5.37
N LYS A 228 -3.17 5.59 5.83
CA LYS A 228 -2.53 4.33 6.19
C LYS A 228 -2.11 4.40 7.64
N PHE A 229 -2.17 3.27 8.34
CA PHE A 229 -1.99 3.21 9.77
C PHE A 229 -0.88 2.24 10.17
N ALA A 230 -0.23 2.54 11.30
CA ALA A 230 0.66 1.64 12.02
C ALA A 230 0.40 1.74 13.52
N TYR A 231 0.53 0.63 14.24
CA TYR A 231 0.29 0.57 15.68
C TYR A 231 1.57 0.15 16.42
N ASP A 232 1.93 0.89 17.46
CA ASP A 232 3.12 0.64 18.27
C ASP A 232 2.99 -0.57 19.23
N GLY A 233 1.77 -1.11 19.38
CA GLY A 233 1.48 -2.17 20.34
C GLY A 233 1.39 -1.69 21.78
N LYS A 234 1.56 -0.38 22.06
CA LYS A 234 1.63 0.23 23.40
C LYS A 234 0.54 1.29 23.63
N GLY A 235 -0.22 1.66 22.59
CA GLY A 235 -1.36 2.59 22.68
C GLY A 235 -1.31 3.79 21.74
N ALA A 236 -0.30 3.92 20.90
CA ALA A 236 -0.27 4.92 19.85
C ALA A 236 -0.57 4.32 18.46
N VAL A 237 -1.56 4.88 17.77
CA VAL A 237 -1.88 4.59 16.38
C VAL A 237 -1.32 5.72 15.52
N HIS A 238 -0.26 5.44 14.80
CA HIS A 238 0.34 6.36 13.84
C HIS A 238 -0.40 6.29 12.51
N PHE A 239 -0.44 7.38 11.78
CA PHE A 239 -1.01 7.42 10.44
C PHE A 239 -0.26 8.36 9.52
N VAL A 240 -0.33 8.07 8.23
CA VAL A 240 -0.03 9.03 7.17
C VAL A 240 -1.30 9.30 6.37
N ALA A 241 -1.45 10.55 5.91
CA ALA A 241 -2.64 11.01 5.21
C ALA A 241 -2.29 11.90 4.04
N THR A 242 -3.15 11.92 3.00
CA THR A 242 -3.21 12.97 1.97
C THR A 242 -4.39 13.90 2.23
N GLU A 243 -4.39 15.08 1.62
CA GLU A 243 -5.49 16.04 1.75
C GLU A 243 -6.77 15.59 1.05
N ASP A 244 -6.61 14.77 -0.01
CA ASP A 244 -7.67 14.28 -0.88
C ASP A 244 -7.13 13.13 -1.74
N HIS A 245 -7.88 12.69 -2.75
CA HIS A 245 -7.41 11.78 -3.78
C HIS A 245 -6.47 12.52 -4.75
N PRO A 246 -5.29 11.98 -5.09
CA PRO A 246 -4.31 12.64 -5.97
C PRO A 246 -4.87 12.99 -7.36
N ARG A 247 -5.87 12.28 -7.85
CA ARG A 247 -6.59 12.61 -9.09
C ARG A 247 -7.21 14.02 -9.09
N ASN A 248 -7.51 14.57 -7.90
CA ASN A 248 -8.21 15.85 -7.75
C ASN A 248 -7.29 16.99 -7.33
N PHE A 249 -6.16 16.68 -6.68
CA PHE A 249 -5.24 17.65 -6.09
C PHE A 249 -3.80 17.16 -6.19
N ASP A 250 -2.87 18.08 -6.22
CA ASP A 250 -1.45 17.82 -5.98
C ASP A 250 -1.28 17.52 -4.48
N THR A 251 -1.45 16.26 -4.11
CA THR A 251 -1.50 15.81 -2.72
C THR A 251 -0.13 15.64 -2.12
N SER A 252 0.03 16.16 -0.88
CA SER A 252 1.21 15.96 -0.01
C SER A 252 1.01 14.77 0.92
N ILE A 253 2.05 14.37 1.65
CA ILE A 253 1.97 13.38 2.72
C ILE A 253 2.14 14.06 4.07
N TYR A 254 1.22 13.78 5.00
CA TYR A 254 1.24 14.24 6.38
C TYR A 254 1.29 13.07 7.34
N HIS A 255 1.92 13.27 8.50
CA HIS A 255 2.00 12.27 9.56
C HIS A 255 1.54 12.85 10.89
N GLY A 256 0.77 12.05 11.61
CA GLY A 256 0.41 12.26 13.00
C GLY A 256 0.18 10.93 13.73
N TYR A 257 -0.15 11.02 15.00
CA TYR A 257 -0.55 9.83 15.76
C TYR A 257 -1.63 10.13 16.80
N LEU A 258 -2.42 9.13 17.09
CA LEU A 258 -3.42 9.13 18.17
C LEU A 258 -2.88 8.36 19.37
N LYS A 259 -2.94 8.96 20.55
CA LYS A 259 -2.66 8.30 21.82
C LYS A 259 -3.58 8.85 22.91
N ASP A 260 -4.21 7.97 23.68
CA ASP A 260 -5.10 8.33 24.79
C ASP A 260 -6.21 9.35 24.43
N GLY A 261 -6.74 9.24 23.21
CA GLY A 261 -7.78 10.15 22.67
C GLY A 261 -7.27 11.54 22.29
N VAL A 262 -5.96 11.74 22.21
CA VAL A 262 -5.31 12.98 21.78
C VAL A 262 -4.53 12.74 20.49
N LEU A 263 -4.61 13.68 19.57
CA LEU A 263 -3.90 13.70 18.29
C LEU A 263 -2.64 14.56 18.39
N TYR A 264 -1.56 14.05 17.84
CA TYR A 264 -0.23 14.65 17.95
C TYR A 264 0.45 14.79 16.58
N HIS A 265 1.33 15.78 16.48
CA HIS A 265 2.36 15.87 15.45
C HIS A 265 3.44 14.80 15.63
N SER A 266 4.30 14.62 14.61
CA SER A 266 5.47 13.72 14.69
C SER A 266 6.39 14.00 15.88
N ASP A 267 6.52 15.25 16.30
CA ASP A 267 7.39 15.72 17.40
C ASP A 267 6.72 15.68 18.77
N GLY A 268 5.50 15.13 18.86
CA GLY A 268 4.75 15.00 20.12
C GLY A 268 3.96 16.23 20.54
N LYS A 269 3.98 17.32 19.75
CA LYS A 269 3.09 18.46 20.03
C LYS A 269 1.64 18.09 19.77
N VAL A 270 0.76 18.57 20.63
CA VAL A 270 -0.68 18.34 20.53
C VAL A 270 -1.26 19.08 19.33
N VAL A 271 -2.00 18.36 18.49
CA VAL A 271 -2.86 18.94 17.44
C VAL A 271 -4.25 19.22 18.03
N GLY A 272 -4.84 18.23 18.72
CA GLY A 272 -6.15 18.35 19.32
C GLY A 272 -6.62 17.06 19.94
N LYS A 273 -7.88 17.04 20.40
CA LYS A 273 -8.51 15.80 20.89
C LYS A 273 -9.21 15.07 19.73
N LEU A 274 -9.25 13.75 19.82
CA LEU A 274 -10.06 12.94 18.94
C LEU A 274 -11.53 13.38 19.08
N ASN A 275 -12.14 13.81 17.98
CA ASN A 275 -13.52 14.32 18.00
C ASN A 275 -14.52 13.19 18.29
N THR A 276 -15.60 13.51 18.99
CA THR A 276 -16.65 12.54 19.38
C THR A 276 -18.00 12.81 18.68
N GLY A 277 -18.04 13.71 17.71
CA GLY A 277 -19.27 14.06 16.97
C GLY A 277 -19.09 14.00 15.47
N THR A 278 -20.10 14.49 14.76
CA THR A 278 -20.09 14.54 13.30
C THR A 278 -19.32 15.75 12.71
N GLU A 279 -19.02 16.75 13.55
CA GLU A 279 -18.30 17.95 13.15
C GLU A 279 -16.79 17.77 13.33
N ALA A 280 -16.04 17.54 12.24
CA ALA A 280 -14.58 17.51 12.30
C ALA A 280 -14.02 18.95 12.32
N THR A 281 -13.07 19.19 13.24
CA THR A 281 -12.40 20.48 13.39
C THR A 281 -10.90 20.43 13.05
N ILE A 282 -10.37 19.24 12.81
CA ILE A 282 -8.95 19.01 12.52
C ILE A 282 -8.82 18.62 11.03
N ALA A 283 -7.96 19.32 10.33
CA ALA A 283 -7.67 19.08 8.93
C ALA A 283 -6.39 18.25 8.76
N THR A 284 -6.24 17.61 7.61
CA THR A 284 -5.03 16.84 7.29
C THR A 284 -3.76 17.71 7.38
N TRP A 285 -3.82 18.96 6.94
CA TRP A 285 -2.68 19.89 6.95
C TRP A 285 -2.33 20.48 8.33
N ASP A 286 -3.10 20.15 9.37
CA ASP A 286 -2.77 20.49 10.75
C ASP A 286 -1.71 19.54 11.33
N PHE A 287 -1.34 18.48 10.63
CA PHE A 287 -0.31 17.54 11.05
C PHE A 287 1.07 17.83 10.45
N THR A 288 2.08 17.07 10.85
CA THR A 288 3.44 17.23 10.37
C THR A 288 3.55 16.83 8.90
N LYS A 289 3.98 17.74 8.04
CA LYS A 289 4.21 17.44 6.63
C LYS A 289 5.46 16.58 6.47
N VAL A 290 5.30 15.40 5.84
CA VAL A 290 6.38 14.46 5.49
C VAL A 290 6.96 14.80 4.13
N PHE A 291 6.07 15.08 3.16
CA PHE A 291 6.43 15.42 1.80
C PHE A 291 5.51 16.53 1.27
N ALA A 292 6.09 17.53 0.66
CA ALA A 292 5.36 18.62 0.02
C ALA A 292 5.22 18.32 -1.47
N ALA A 293 3.97 18.18 -1.93
CA ALA A 293 3.67 18.05 -3.34
C ALA A 293 3.89 19.35 -4.11
N ASP A 294 4.11 19.19 -5.39
CA ASP A 294 4.01 20.22 -6.41
C ASP A 294 3.41 19.58 -7.69
N PRO A 295 3.12 20.35 -8.76
CA PRO A 295 2.52 19.79 -9.97
C PRO A 295 3.35 18.73 -10.72
N ASP A 296 4.64 18.57 -10.39
CA ASP A 296 5.51 17.52 -10.94
C ASP A 296 5.67 16.33 -10.00
N HIS A 297 5.16 16.44 -8.76
CA HIS A 297 5.32 15.41 -7.73
C HIS A 297 4.04 15.29 -6.91
N VAL A 298 3.05 14.61 -7.47
CA VAL A 298 1.76 14.34 -6.78
C VAL A 298 1.90 13.06 -5.98
N ALA A 299 1.74 13.13 -4.65
CA ALA A 299 2.07 12.02 -3.76
C ALA A 299 0.86 11.16 -3.40
N TRP A 300 1.11 9.83 -3.27
CA TRP A 300 0.15 8.86 -2.76
C TRP A 300 0.80 7.91 -1.74
N MET A 301 0.18 7.76 -0.54
CA MET A 301 0.72 6.86 0.47
C MET A 301 0.61 5.39 0.04
N VAL A 302 1.62 4.62 0.39
CA VAL A 302 1.70 3.19 0.12
C VAL A 302 1.68 2.37 1.41
N ASP A 303 2.59 2.66 2.33
CA ASP A 303 2.68 1.94 3.61
C ASP A 303 3.34 2.79 4.70
N ILE A 304 3.08 2.43 5.96
CA ILE A 304 3.72 3.01 7.15
C ILE A 304 4.00 1.90 8.16
N ASN A 305 5.17 1.95 8.79
CA ASN A 305 5.53 1.10 9.92
C ASN A 305 6.32 1.87 10.97
N LEU A 306 6.61 1.23 12.11
CA LEU A 306 7.35 1.80 13.23
C LEU A 306 8.60 0.97 13.50
N ASP A 307 9.73 1.64 13.71
CA ASP A 307 10.94 0.95 14.12
C ASP A 307 10.90 0.57 15.63
N ARG A 308 11.94 -0.09 16.12
CA ARG A 308 12.03 -0.52 17.53
C ARG A 308 11.98 0.63 18.56
N ASP A 309 12.23 1.86 18.12
CA ASP A 309 12.16 3.08 18.92
C ASP A 309 10.82 3.81 18.75
N ASP A 310 9.82 3.13 18.15
CA ASP A 310 8.49 3.64 17.79
C ASP A 310 8.54 4.82 16.80
N ARG A 311 9.63 4.97 16.04
CA ARG A 311 9.77 6.03 15.04
C ARG A 311 9.17 5.59 13.71
N PRO A 312 8.29 6.41 13.11
CA PRO A 312 7.66 6.04 11.85
C PRO A 312 8.61 6.12 10.66
N TYR A 313 8.45 5.15 9.76
CA TYR A 313 9.00 5.13 8.42
C TYR A 313 7.89 4.83 7.42
N VAL A 314 7.95 5.45 6.25
CA VAL A 314 6.85 5.54 5.29
C VAL A 314 7.35 5.22 3.89
N LEU A 315 6.57 4.46 3.16
CA LEU A 315 6.68 4.27 1.73
C LEU A 315 5.54 5.02 1.04
N PHE A 316 5.84 5.81 0.03
CA PHE A 316 4.85 6.49 -0.78
C PHE A 316 5.30 6.54 -2.24
N SER A 317 4.39 6.81 -3.16
CA SER A 317 4.71 7.04 -4.57
C SER A 317 4.44 8.48 -4.96
N THR A 318 5.11 8.96 -6.01
CA THR A 318 4.76 10.21 -6.70
C THR A 318 4.48 9.93 -8.17
N GLN A 319 3.53 10.68 -8.73
CA GLN A 319 3.36 10.83 -10.17
C GLN A 319 4.19 12.05 -10.61
N ASN A 320 5.08 11.85 -11.59
CA ASN A 320 6.04 12.87 -11.99
C ASN A 320 5.78 13.44 -13.41
N ASP A 321 4.76 12.96 -14.09
CA ASP A 321 4.44 13.32 -15.48
C ASP A 321 3.01 13.86 -15.67
N GLY A 322 2.39 14.37 -14.59
CA GLY A 322 1.00 14.86 -14.63
C GLY A 322 0.83 16.31 -15.05
N ARG A 323 1.87 17.14 -14.91
CA ARG A 323 1.79 18.60 -15.10
C ARG A 323 1.20 18.98 -16.46
N GLY A 324 0.05 19.67 -16.44
CA GLY A 324 -0.61 20.18 -17.63
C GLY A 324 -1.30 19.11 -18.50
N LEU A 325 -1.32 17.86 -18.07
CA LEU A 325 -2.05 16.80 -18.74
C LEU A 325 -3.48 16.68 -18.17
N PRO A 326 -4.46 16.35 -19.00
CA PRO A 326 -5.78 15.97 -18.51
C PRO A 326 -5.71 14.70 -17.68
N PRO A 327 -6.61 14.50 -16.70
CA PRO A 327 -6.72 13.25 -15.95
C PRO A 327 -6.80 12.02 -16.86
N GLY A 328 -6.09 10.95 -16.52
CA GLY A 328 -6.00 9.75 -17.34
C GLY A 328 -5.00 9.81 -18.49
N LYS A 329 -4.15 10.85 -18.57
CA LYS A 329 -3.13 11.02 -19.62
C LYS A 329 -1.69 10.96 -19.11
N GLY A 330 -1.48 11.09 -17.81
CA GLY A 330 -0.21 10.89 -17.12
C GLY A 330 -0.01 9.45 -16.64
N GLY A 331 0.83 9.30 -15.62
CA GLY A 331 1.11 8.03 -14.97
C GLY A 331 2.06 7.11 -15.73
N MET A 332 2.90 7.68 -16.58
CA MET A 332 3.96 6.95 -17.28
C MET A 332 5.31 7.04 -16.59
N ASP A 333 5.42 7.90 -15.57
CA ASP A 333 6.59 8.06 -14.72
C ASP A 333 6.16 8.16 -13.25
N LEU A 334 6.04 7.00 -12.60
CA LEU A 334 5.79 6.91 -11.17
C LEU A 334 7.08 6.56 -10.44
N ARG A 335 7.27 7.13 -9.23
CA ARG A 335 8.46 6.93 -8.40
C ARG A 335 8.07 6.49 -7.00
N TYR A 336 8.86 5.62 -6.39
CA TYR A 336 8.77 5.28 -4.98
C TYR A 336 9.71 6.13 -4.17
N HIS A 337 9.21 6.60 -3.02
CA HIS A 337 9.93 7.37 -2.03
C HIS A 337 9.87 6.69 -0.68
N TYR A 338 10.94 6.81 0.07
CA TYR A 338 11.05 6.39 1.45
C TYR A 338 11.25 7.61 2.33
N ALA A 339 10.50 7.69 3.43
CA ALA A 339 10.67 8.73 4.44
C ALA A 339 10.83 8.11 5.82
N ARG A 340 11.70 8.68 6.66
CA ARG A 340 11.92 8.24 8.03
C ARG A 340 12.01 9.41 8.99
N TRP A 341 11.33 9.30 10.12
CA TRP A 341 11.43 10.24 11.23
C TRP A 341 12.64 9.91 12.10
N ASN A 342 13.56 10.85 12.27
CA ASN A 342 14.77 10.66 13.08
C ASN A 342 14.61 11.10 14.55
N GLY A 343 13.41 11.54 14.95
CA GLY A 343 13.10 12.11 16.26
C GLY A 343 12.98 13.65 16.25
N THR A 344 13.45 14.30 15.18
CA THR A 344 13.38 15.78 15.05
C THR A 344 12.90 16.25 13.68
N ALA A 345 13.21 15.49 12.63
CA ALA A 345 12.83 15.83 11.25
C ALA A 345 12.53 14.55 10.43
N TRP A 346 11.73 14.71 9.40
CA TRP A 346 11.55 13.74 8.35
C TRP A 346 12.69 13.85 7.33
N HIS A 347 13.28 12.72 6.99
CA HIS A 347 14.20 12.56 5.88
C HIS A 347 13.52 11.76 4.79
N THR A 348 13.39 12.36 3.61
CA THR A 348 12.71 11.77 2.45
C THR A 348 13.70 11.62 1.30
N GLU A 349 13.65 10.48 0.63
CA GLU A 349 14.49 10.15 -0.53
C GLU A 349 13.68 9.40 -1.58
N GLU A 350 13.90 9.66 -2.87
CA GLU A 350 13.45 8.81 -3.96
C GLU A 350 14.30 7.53 -3.96
N ILE A 351 13.65 6.36 -4.05
CA ILE A 351 14.34 5.08 -3.89
C ILE A 351 14.29 4.18 -5.12
N ALA A 352 13.26 4.33 -5.97
CA ALA A 352 13.09 3.47 -7.12
C ALA A 352 12.10 4.02 -8.14
N TYR A 353 12.24 3.57 -9.40
CA TYR A 353 11.18 3.68 -10.39
C TYR A 353 10.01 2.76 -10.02
N ALA A 354 8.81 3.32 -9.94
CA ALA A 354 7.57 2.57 -9.73
C ALA A 354 6.92 2.13 -11.06
N GLY A 355 7.51 2.58 -12.17
CA GLY A 355 7.07 2.24 -13.51
C GLY A 355 5.89 3.09 -14.00
N THR A 356 4.90 2.44 -14.59
CA THR A 356 3.73 3.11 -15.16
C THR A 356 2.48 2.90 -14.31
N ARG A 357 1.42 3.67 -14.59
CA ARG A 357 0.12 3.49 -13.93
C ARG A 357 -0.43 2.08 -14.09
N LEU A 358 -1.16 1.62 -13.10
CA LEU A 358 -1.70 0.25 -13.06
C LEU A 358 -2.78 0.03 -14.13
N TYR A 359 -3.63 1.05 -14.37
CA TYR A 359 -4.69 1.00 -15.40
C TYR A 359 -5.02 2.41 -15.94
N PRO A 360 -5.65 2.51 -17.12
CA PRO A 360 -5.66 3.73 -17.96
C PRO A 360 -6.35 4.96 -17.38
N THR A 361 -7.19 4.83 -16.35
CA THR A 361 -8.01 5.95 -15.83
C THR A 361 -7.47 6.57 -14.56
N GLU A 362 -6.45 5.98 -13.96
CA GLU A 362 -5.89 6.40 -12.66
C GLU A 362 -4.38 6.60 -12.79
N ASP A 363 -3.96 7.84 -12.95
CA ASP A 363 -2.57 8.20 -13.23
C ASP A 363 -1.62 7.95 -12.06
N ASP A 364 -2.15 7.89 -10.83
CA ASP A 364 -1.39 7.80 -9.58
C ASP A 364 -1.21 6.36 -9.07
N TYR A 365 -1.89 5.39 -9.65
CA TYR A 365 -1.91 4.02 -9.17
C TYR A 365 -0.70 3.24 -9.66
N SER A 366 0.27 3.02 -8.76
CA SER A 366 1.41 2.11 -8.97
C SER A 366 1.04 0.65 -8.66
N GLY A 367 1.99 -0.27 -8.83
CA GLY A 367 1.83 -1.65 -8.34
C GLY A 367 1.83 -1.76 -6.81
N LEU A 368 2.18 -0.68 -6.11
CA LEU A 368 2.35 -0.50 -4.67
C LEU A 368 3.48 -1.37 -4.08
N GLY A 369 3.65 -1.25 -2.77
CA GLY A 369 4.74 -1.88 -2.03
C GLY A 369 4.36 -2.15 -0.58
N ALA A 370 5.30 -2.71 0.16
CA ALA A 370 5.21 -2.95 1.59
C ALA A 370 6.55 -2.70 2.26
N LEU A 371 6.53 -2.14 3.44
CA LEU A 371 7.68 -2.04 4.33
C LEU A 371 7.80 -3.31 5.17
N ASP A 372 9.01 -3.74 5.48
CA ASP A 372 9.21 -4.81 6.45
C ASP A 372 8.95 -4.25 7.87
N PRO A 373 7.94 -4.77 8.61
CA PRO A 373 7.59 -4.23 9.94
C PRO A 373 8.63 -4.52 11.02
N ASN A 374 9.62 -5.38 10.75
CA ASN A 374 10.69 -5.73 11.66
C ASN A 374 12.03 -5.10 11.27
N ASN A 375 12.15 -4.56 10.04
CA ASN A 375 13.40 -3.99 9.55
C ASN A 375 13.16 -2.74 8.69
N PRO A 376 13.35 -1.52 9.23
CA PRO A 376 13.14 -0.28 8.51
C PRO A 376 14.08 -0.09 7.31
N GLU A 377 15.13 -0.90 7.19
CA GLU A 377 16.06 -0.86 6.07
C GLU A 377 15.64 -1.81 4.92
N VAL A 378 14.43 -2.42 4.99
CA VAL A 378 13.91 -3.33 3.96
C VAL A 378 12.53 -2.87 3.48
N ALA A 379 12.37 -2.84 2.16
CA ALA A 379 11.11 -2.59 1.48
C ALA A 379 10.91 -3.56 0.32
N TYR A 380 9.64 -3.87 0.02
CA TYR A 380 9.25 -4.60 -1.18
C TYR A 380 8.41 -3.69 -2.06
N ILE A 381 8.72 -3.64 -3.36
CA ILE A 381 7.97 -2.83 -4.32
C ILE A 381 7.50 -3.69 -5.49
N SER A 382 6.36 -3.32 -6.05
CA SER A 382 5.84 -3.85 -7.32
C SER A 382 6.04 -2.82 -8.41
N THR A 383 6.75 -3.16 -9.47
CA THR A 383 7.07 -2.24 -10.55
C THR A 383 7.16 -2.99 -11.90
N ASP A 384 6.81 -2.31 -13.00
CA ASP A 384 6.99 -2.79 -14.37
C ASP A 384 8.20 -2.14 -15.05
N ALA A 385 9.06 -1.49 -14.25
CA ALA A 385 10.33 -0.92 -14.67
C ALA A 385 11.47 -1.40 -13.75
N ASP A 386 12.68 -1.45 -14.28
CA ASP A 386 13.87 -1.69 -13.45
C ASP A 386 13.98 -0.61 -12.37
N PRO A 387 14.06 -0.97 -11.08
CA PRO A 387 14.02 -0.01 -9.97
C PRO A 387 15.10 1.08 -10.03
N VAL A 388 16.23 0.81 -10.67
CA VAL A 388 17.38 1.70 -10.70
C VAL A 388 17.44 2.52 -11.99
N THR A 389 17.16 1.89 -13.12
CA THR A 389 17.36 2.50 -14.46
C THR A 389 16.07 3.00 -15.10
N GLY A 390 14.90 2.56 -14.60
CA GLY A 390 13.60 2.84 -15.20
C GLY A 390 13.32 2.09 -16.51
N ALA A 391 14.21 1.20 -16.95
CA ALA A 391 14.01 0.42 -18.15
C ALA A 391 12.81 -0.52 -18.00
N PRO A 392 11.94 -0.67 -19.03
CA PRO A 392 10.80 -1.57 -18.99
C PRO A 392 11.19 -3.01 -18.67
N LEU A 393 10.48 -3.67 -17.77
CA LEU A 393 10.66 -5.09 -17.44
C LEU A 393 9.88 -5.96 -18.43
N VAL A 394 10.59 -6.52 -19.43
CA VAL A 394 10.01 -7.44 -20.40
C VAL A 394 10.37 -8.87 -20.01
N SER A 395 9.36 -9.69 -19.73
CA SER A 395 9.53 -11.08 -19.36
C SER A 395 10.07 -11.92 -20.52
N ARG A 396 11.08 -12.75 -20.27
CA ARG A 396 11.55 -13.73 -21.26
C ARG A 396 10.58 -14.89 -21.47
N ALA A 397 9.65 -15.10 -20.54
CA ALA A 397 8.71 -16.20 -20.61
C ALA A 397 7.67 -16.03 -21.70
N ASP A 398 7.23 -14.77 -21.96
CA ASP A 398 6.16 -14.49 -22.92
C ASP A 398 6.38 -13.23 -23.79
N GLY A 399 7.49 -12.51 -23.57
CA GLY A 399 7.83 -11.29 -24.33
C GLY A 399 6.99 -10.07 -23.96
N LYS A 400 6.21 -10.11 -22.86
CA LYS A 400 5.36 -9.00 -22.42
C LYS A 400 5.98 -8.27 -21.23
N ARG A 401 5.54 -7.03 -21.03
CA ARG A 401 5.87 -6.25 -19.85
C ARG A 401 4.96 -6.68 -18.69
N HIS A 402 5.55 -7.03 -17.56
CA HIS A 402 4.85 -7.41 -16.34
C HIS A 402 5.40 -6.66 -15.14
N ARG A 403 4.55 -6.50 -14.12
CA ARG A 403 4.98 -6.05 -12.80
C ARG A 403 5.65 -7.17 -12.05
N GLU A 404 6.82 -6.86 -11.53
CA GLU A 404 7.62 -7.77 -10.73
C GLU A 404 7.80 -7.20 -9.32
N LEU A 405 7.94 -8.07 -8.34
CA LEU A 405 8.32 -7.69 -6.99
C LEU A 405 9.84 -7.62 -6.87
N PHE A 406 10.31 -6.56 -6.24
CA PHE A 406 11.71 -6.40 -5.86
C PHE A 406 11.82 -6.22 -4.36
N ARG A 407 12.84 -6.83 -3.76
CA ARG A 407 13.25 -6.60 -2.39
C ARG A 407 14.39 -5.58 -2.40
N GLY A 408 14.18 -4.46 -1.71
CA GLY A 408 15.17 -3.41 -1.50
C GLY A 408 15.80 -3.52 -0.13
N GLU A 409 17.11 -3.31 -0.08
CA GLU A 409 17.86 -3.16 1.17
C GLU A 409 18.60 -1.84 1.16
N ARG A 410 18.44 -1.08 2.25
CA ARG A 410 19.10 0.19 2.48
C ARG A 410 20.38 -0.03 3.29
N SER A 411 21.51 0.33 2.74
CA SER A 411 22.79 0.27 3.45
C SER A 411 22.91 1.33 4.55
N THR A 412 23.87 1.19 5.44
CA THR A 412 24.22 2.20 6.46
C THR A 412 24.63 3.55 5.87
N ALA A 413 25.06 3.57 4.61
CA ALA A 413 25.34 4.80 3.86
C ALA A 413 24.08 5.42 3.20
N GLY A 414 22.91 4.85 3.41
CA GLY A 414 21.65 5.32 2.86
C GLY A 414 21.40 4.89 1.41
N LYS A 415 22.20 4.02 0.83
CA LYS A 415 22.02 3.56 -0.55
C LYS A 415 21.14 2.33 -0.61
N TRP A 416 20.09 2.35 -1.45
CA TRP A 416 19.23 1.21 -1.75
C TRP A 416 19.85 0.29 -2.80
N THR A 417 19.72 -1.01 -2.60
CA THR A 417 20.05 -2.07 -3.55
C THR A 417 18.82 -2.94 -3.78
N TRP A 418 18.50 -3.23 -5.03
CA TRP A 418 17.28 -3.94 -5.40
C TRP A 418 17.60 -5.33 -5.95
N THR A 419 16.96 -6.35 -5.39
CA THR A 419 17.05 -7.74 -5.84
C THR A 419 15.66 -8.23 -6.28
N PRO A 420 15.50 -8.84 -7.45
CA PRO A 420 14.24 -9.40 -7.87
C PRO A 420 13.74 -10.45 -6.87
N PHE A 421 12.52 -10.25 -6.37
CA PHE A 421 11.78 -11.26 -5.62
C PHE A 421 10.96 -12.14 -6.55
N THR A 422 10.39 -11.53 -7.62
CA THR A 422 9.85 -12.24 -8.78
C THR A 422 10.55 -11.75 -10.05
N ARG A 423 10.63 -12.60 -11.09
CA ARG A 423 11.25 -12.25 -12.36
C ARG A 423 10.76 -13.14 -13.50
N ASN A 424 10.73 -12.59 -14.71
CA ASN A 424 10.29 -13.27 -15.91
C ASN A 424 8.91 -13.92 -15.74
N SER A 425 8.01 -13.22 -15.05
CA SER A 425 6.64 -13.66 -14.82
C SER A 425 5.80 -13.62 -16.09
N THR A 426 4.80 -14.48 -16.18
CA THR A 426 3.74 -14.44 -17.21
C THR A 426 2.46 -13.76 -16.71
N GLU A 427 2.51 -13.24 -15.47
CA GLU A 427 1.41 -12.57 -14.78
C GLU A 427 1.98 -11.41 -13.95
N ASP A 428 1.19 -10.36 -13.74
CA ASP A 428 1.57 -9.27 -12.85
C ASP A 428 1.63 -9.71 -11.39
N ASN A 429 2.57 -9.16 -10.63
CA ASN A 429 2.72 -9.34 -9.19
C ASN A 429 2.44 -7.99 -8.51
N LEU A 430 1.36 -7.86 -7.75
CA LEU A 430 0.78 -6.60 -7.32
C LEU A 430 0.50 -6.57 -5.82
N ARG A 431 0.53 -5.37 -5.25
CA ARG A 431 0.08 -5.03 -3.90
C ARG A 431 0.61 -5.98 -2.83
N PRO A 432 1.94 -6.12 -2.66
CA PRO A 432 2.50 -6.92 -1.59
C PRO A 432 2.07 -6.37 -0.23
N VAL A 433 1.90 -7.28 0.73
CA VAL A 433 1.60 -7.01 2.14
C VAL A 433 2.52 -7.87 2.98
N ILE A 434 3.11 -7.26 4.02
CA ILE A 434 3.95 -7.96 4.99
C ILE A 434 3.32 -7.80 6.38
N PRO A 435 2.68 -8.82 6.93
CA PRO A 435 2.16 -8.77 8.29
C PRO A 435 3.29 -8.76 9.32
N LYS A 436 3.08 -8.06 10.44
CA LYS A 436 3.98 -8.18 11.58
C LYS A 436 3.96 -9.61 12.12
N TRP A 437 5.13 -10.22 12.21
CA TRP A 437 5.26 -11.61 12.63
C TRP A 437 6.62 -11.87 13.29
N ASP A 438 7.09 -13.11 13.31
CA ASP A 438 8.39 -13.54 13.81
C ASP A 438 9.52 -12.78 13.11
N ASP A 439 10.44 -12.19 13.84
CA ASP A 439 11.55 -11.39 13.34
C ASP A 439 12.61 -12.16 12.53
N ARG A 440 12.55 -13.50 12.56
CA ARG A 440 13.42 -14.38 11.77
C ARG A 440 12.84 -14.83 10.45
N ARG A 441 11.53 -14.59 10.23
CA ARG A 441 10.80 -14.97 9.01
C ARG A 441 9.92 -13.83 8.55
N THR A 442 9.86 -13.62 7.24
CA THR A 442 8.99 -12.62 6.63
C THR A 442 7.93 -13.33 5.78
N ALA A 443 6.66 -13.16 6.14
CA ALA A 443 5.56 -13.59 5.29
C ALA A 443 5.24 -12.46 4.29
N ILE A 444 5.19 -12.78 3.02
CA ILE A 444 4.83 -11.85 1.95
C ILE A 444 3.59 -12.40 1.27
N VAL A 445 2.53 -11.61 1.20
CA VAL A 445 1.29 -11.94 0.49
C VAL A 445 1.06 -10.93 -0.60
N TRP A 446 0.72 -11.38 -1.81
CA TRP A 446 0.48 -10.46 -2.92
C TRP A 446 -0.59 -10.99 -3.88
N MET A 447 -1.08 -10.13 -4.74
CA MET A 447 -1.97 -10.50 -5.84
C MET A 447 -1.11 -10.89 -7.04
N ARG A 448 -1.42 -12.05 -7.66
CA ARG A 448 -0.75 -12.51 -8.87
C ARG A 448 -1.77 -12.78 -9.96
N GLY A 449 -1.65 -12.07 -11.08
CA GLY A 449 -2.57 -12.15 -12.21
C GLY A 449 -2.92 -10.78 -12.78
N ALA A 450 -3.94 -10.71 -13.60
CA ALA A 450 -4.40 -9.45 -14.20
C ALA A 450 -5.33 -8.68 -13.26
N TYR A 451 -5.04 -7.41 -13.04
CA TYR A 451 -5.89 -6.46 -12.36
C TYR A 451 -6.28 -5.37 -13.37
N ILE A 452 -7.48 -5.46 -13.91
CA ILE A 452 -7.89 -4.68 -15.09
C ILE A 452 -8.47 -3.33 -14.68
N HIS A 453 -9.29 -3.34 -13.63
CA HIS A 453 -9.96 -2.15 -13.15
C HIS A 453 -10.22 -2.28 -11.64
N ASN A 454 -9.99 -1.19 -10.87
CA ASN A 454 -10.44 -1.15 -9.50
C ASN A 454 -11.97 -1.32 -9.44
N GLN A 455 -12.48 -1.73 -8.30
CA GLN A 455 -13.91 -1.84 -8.10
C GLN A 455 -14.61 -2.92 -8.95
N GLY A 456 -13.91 -4.00 -9.29
CA GLY A 456 -14.65 -5.17 -9.72
C GLY A 456 -14.18 -5.94 -10.94
N GLU A 457 -13.00 -5.66 -11.49
CA GLU A 457 -12.49 -6.47 -12.57
C GLU A 457 -11.03 -6.89 -12.35
N TRP A 458 -10.85 -8.13 -11.92
CA TRP A 458 -9.54 -8.78 -11.79
C TRP A 458 -9.60 -10.28 -12.04
N TYR A 459 -8.49 -10.81 -12.53
CA TYR A 459 -8.23 -12.23 -12.74
C TYR A 459 -6.95 -12.60 -11.99
N SER A 460 -6.86 -12.16 -10.71
CA SER A 460 -5.72 -12.40 -9.85
C SER A 460 -6.05 -13.39 -8.75
N SER A 461 -5.09 -14.23 -8.41
CA SER A 461 -5.11 -15.06 -7.21
C SER A 461 -4.34 -14.39 -6.08
N MET A 462 -4.69 -14.68 -4.84
CA MET A 462 -3.79 -14.40 -3.71
C MET A 462 -2.72 -15.48 -3.63
N VAL A 463 -1.49 -15.06 -3.46
CA VAL A 463 -0.35 -15.95 -3.23
C VAL A 463 0.47 -15.47 -2.04
N ALA A 464 1.19 -16.40 -1.42
CA ALA A 464 2.06 -16.12 -0.28
C ALA A 464 3.43 -16.77 -0.45
N ALA A 465 4.43 -16.21 0.19
CA ALA A 465 5.76 -16.80 0.35
C ALA A 465 6.28 -16.51 1.76
N ILE A 466 7.04 -17.46 2.30
CA ILE A 466 7.74 -17.29 3.58
C ILE A 466 9.24 -17.21 3.28
N ALA A 467 9.84 -16.07 3.58
CA ALA A 467 11.28 -15.84 3.47
C ALA A 467 11.96 -15.99 4.85
N HIS A 468 13.19 -16.51 4.85
CA HIS A 468 14.04 -16.70 6.01
C HIS A 468 15.19 -15.70 6.02
#